data_c09f5d5bfd6eb0d0500ed96eb25f6f52
#
_entry.id   c09f5d5bfd6eb0d0500ed96eb25f6f52
#
_cell.length_a   1.000
_cell.length_b   1.000
_cell.length_c   1.000
_cell.angle_alpha   90.00
_cell.angle_beta   90.00
_cell.angle_gamma   90.00
#
_symmetry.space_group_name_H-M   'P 1'
#
loop_
_entity.id
_entity.type
_entity.pdbx_description
1 polymer ?
#
loop_
_entity_poly.entity_id
_entity_poly.type
_entity_poly.pdbx_seq_one_letter_code
_entity_poly.pdbx_strand_id
1 'polypeptide(L)'
;MEQIPSFNELIEKSIIDHWHKDALTDFKGAVLQYHDVARKIAKLHIMFESSGVKRGDKVALCGRNSSAWACAFLATLTYGAVAVPILHEFTADQIHNIVNHSDAKLLFVGDVVATQIDTTKMPHLEGVIYIPDYSLVLSRTDKLTYAREHLNEMFGHKYPKYFRQEHISYYKEQSPDELALINYTSGTTGFSKGVMVPYRALWSNADFAEHVLGNKIKVGDNIISILPMAHMYGMSFEFLFEFIKGCHIFFLTRIPSPAIIAAAFAEVKPRVIISVPLIIEKIIKKKVFPKIQDPKMRLLMKMPGINRKVYEKICTQVTQAFGGNFYEIIIGGAAFNQEVEAFLHQIHFHYTVGYGATECAPIICYADYQEFVPGSCGKAALHMQVRIDSSDPQNVPGEILCKGPNVMLGYYKNEEATAASIDKEGWFHTGDLGTMDANGNVFIKGRSKNMLLGSNGQNIYPEEIEDLSLIHI
;
A
#
# COMPACT_ATOMS: atom_id res chain seq x y z
N MET A 1 23.35 14.56 -9.60
CA MET A 1 22.13 13.80 -9.25
C MET A 1 21.46 13.47 -10.55
N GLU A 2 21.18 12.21 -10.85
CA GLU A 2 20.34 11.83 -11.97
C GLU A 2 18.98 12.52 -11.80
N GLN A 3 18.42 13.00 -12.90
CA GLN A 3 17.14 13.70 -12.89
C GLN A 3 16.05 12.67 -12.60
N ILE A 4 15.37 12.78 -11.45
CA ILE A 4 14.22 11.92 -11.11
C ILE A 4 13.11 12.16 -12.14
N PRO A 5 12.65 11.12 -12.86
CA PRO A 5 11.55 11.27 -13.82
C PRO A 5 10.26 11.68 -13.13
N SER A 6 9.35 12.30 -13.88
CA SER A 6 8.01 12.59 -13.38
C SER A 6 7.25 11.29 -13.10
N PHE A 7 6.66 11.16 -11.90
CA PHE A 7 5.84 10.01 -11.56
C PHE A 7 4.58 9.92 -12.43
N ASN A 8 3.94 11.06 -12.70
CA ASN A 8 2.78 11.10 -13.57
C ASN A 8 3.10 10.72 -15.03
N GLU A 9 4.35 10.91 -15.45
CA GLU A 9 4.83 10.44 -16.77
C GLU A 9 4.90 8.90 -16.84
N LEU A 10 5.21 8.21 -15.72
CA LEU A 10 5.14 6.75 -15.66
C LEU A 10 3.71 6.25 -15.84
N ILE A 11 2.72 6.92 -15.22
CA ILE A 11 1.30 6.59 -15.40
C ILE A 11 0.85 6.85 -16.84
N GLU A 12 1.21 8.00 -17.39
CA GLU A 12 0.92 8.38 -18.77
C GLU A 12 1.45 7.34 -19.76
N LYS A 13 2.73 7.00 -19.63
CA LYS A 13 3.40 6.00 -20.46
C LYS A 13 2.75 4.63 -20.35
N SER A 14 2.46 4.16 -19.13
CA SER A 14 1.79 2.87 -18.94
C SER A 14 0.43 2.80 -19.64
N ILE A 15 -0.38 3.86 -19.53
CA ILE A 15 -1.69 3.91 -20.21
C ILE A 15 -1.52 3.86 -21.73
N ILE A 16 -0.55 4.60 -22.28
CA ILE A 16 -0.29 4.64 -23.73
C ILE A 16 0.20 3.28 -24.22
N ASP A 17 1.20 2.71 -23.55
CA ASP A 17 1.85 1.46 -23.97
C ASP A 17 0.91 0.23 -23.85
N HIS A 18 -0.02 0.26 -22.90
CA HIS A 18 -0.92 -0.86 -22.59
C HIS A 18 -2.39 -0.61 -23.00
N TRP A 19 -2.66 0.33 -23.90
CA TRP A 19 -3.98 0.88 -24.26
C TRP A 19 -5.10 -0.16 -24.36
N HIS A 20 -4.85 -1.31 -24.98
CA HIS A 20 -5.82 -2.39 -25.21
C HIS A 20 -5.66 -3.57 -24.24
N LYS A 21 -4.87 -3.42 -23.19
CA LYS A 21 -4.72 -4.45 -22.16
C LYS A 21 -5.77 -4.28 -21.06
N ASP A 22 -6.16 -5.38 -20.43
CA ASP A 22 -6.97 -5.35 -19.23
C ASP A 22 -6.17 -4.71 -18.09
N ALA A 23 -6.79 -3.77 -17.38
CA ALA A 23 -6.15 -2.97 -16.35
C ALA A 23 -6.72 -3.21 -14.97
N LEU A 24 -8.02 -2.96 -14.79
CA LEU A 24 -8.67 -2.96 -13.49
C LEU A 24 -9.97 -3.77 -13.56
N THR A 25 -10.20 -4.61 -12.55
CA THR A 25 -11.43 -5.40 -12.42
C THR A 25 -11.88 -5.45 -10.97
N ASP A 26 -13.10 -5.09 -10.69
CA ASP A 26 -13.74 -5.44 -9.43
C ASP A 26 -14.05 -6.93 -9.45
N PHE A 27 -13.56 -7.70 -8.49
CA PHE A 27 -13.66 -9.16 -8.51
C PHE A 27 -15.10 -9.62 -8.75
N LYS A 28 -15.33 -10.40 -9.82
CA LYS A 28 -16.65 -10.78 -10.37
C LYS A 28 -17.41 -9.64 -11.07
N GLY A 29 -16.79 -8.51 -11.31
CA GLY A 29 -17.36 -7.38 -12.04
C GLY A 29 -16.82 -7.23 -13.46
N ALA A 30 -17.13 -6.08 -14.06
CA ALA A 30 -16.65 -5.74 -15.41
C ALA A 30 -15.15 -5.42 -15.43
N VAL A 31 -14.51 -5.75 -16.54
CA VAL A 31 -13.13 -5.40 -16.81
C VAL A 31 -13.04 -3.99 -17.39
N LEU A 32 -12.13 -3.18 -16.88
CA LEU A 32 -11.69 -1.93 -17.50
C LEU A 32 -10.34 -2.15 -18.15
N GLN A 33 -10.22 -1.81 -19.43
CA GLN A 33 -8.94 -1.74 -20.10
C GLN A 33 -8.24 -0.41 -19.80
N TYR A 34 -6.93 -0.30 -20.08
CA TYR A 34 -6.18 0.94 -19.83
C TYR A 34 -6.81 2.15 -20.53
N HIS A 35 -7.38 1.99 -21.73
CA HIS A 35 -8.11 3.07 -22.42
C HIS A 35 -9.41 3.48 -21.72
N ASP A 36 -10.08 2.55 -21.02
CA ASP A 36 -11.28 2.88 -20.25
C ASP A 36 -10.91 3.68 -18.98
N VAL A 37 -9.80 3.29 -18.33
CA VAL A 37 -9.22 4.07 -17.22
C VAL A 37 -8.86 5.46 -17.69
N ALA A 38 -8.15 5.60 -18.82
CA ALA A 38 -7.82 6.89 -19.42
C ALA A 38 -9.04 7.76 -19.68
N ARG A 39 -10.12 7.18 -20.22
CA ARG A 39 -11.38 7.89 -20.48
C ARG A 39 -12.03 8.37 -19.18
N LYS A 40 -12.01 7.56 -18.11
CA LYS A 40 -12.52 7.95 -16.80
C LYS A 40 -11.69 9.09 -16.20
N ILE A 41 -10.37 9.00 -16.26
CA ILE A 41 -9.44 10.07 -15.85
C ILE A 41 -9.75 11.37 -16.61
N ALA A 42 -9.86 11.32 -17.94
CA ALA A 42 -10.16 12.50 -18.75
C ALA A 42 -11.50 13.15 -18.39
N LYS A 43 -12.53 12.36 -18.11
CA LYS A 43 -13.82 12.88 -17.62
C LYS A 43 -13.69 13.55 -16.24
N LEU A 44 -12.96 12.93 -15.31
CA LEU A 44 -12.74 13.51 -13.99
C LEU A 44 -11.89 14.79 -14.07
N HIS A 45 -10.89 14.86 -14.96
CA HIS A 45 -10.14 16.09 -15.23
C HIS A 45 -11.05 17.21 -15.72
N ILE A 46 -11.96 16.93 -16.67
CA ILE A 46 -12.95 17.91 -17.16
C ILE A 46 -13.83 18.38 -16.00
N MET A 47 -14.29 17.48 -15.14
CA MET A 47 -15.11 17.81 -13.96
C MET A 47 -14.31 18.69 -12.98
N PHE A 48 -13.05 18.36 -12.69
CA PHE A 48 -12.19 19.16 -11.81
C PHE A 48 -11.95 20.55 -12.38
N GLU A 49 -11.58 20.66 -13.64
CA GLU A 49 -11.35 21.93 -14.33
C GLU A 49 -12.60 22.81 -14.31
N SER A 50 -13.76 22.26 -14.70
CA SER A 50 -15.02 22.98 -14.78
C SER A 50 -15.59 23.36 -13.41
N SER A 51 -15.35 22.56 -12.36
CA SER A 51 -15.73 22.88 -11.00
C SER A 51 -14.79 23.89 -10.31
N GLY A 52 -13.64 24.19 -10.92
CA GLY A 52 -12.69 25.15 -10.39
C GLY A 52 -11.67 24.59 -9.42
N VAL A 53 -11.49 23.26 -9.40
CA VAL A 53 -10.37 22.62 -8.70
C VAL A 53 -9.05 23.06 -9.35
N LYS A 54 -8.09 23.47 -8.55
CA LYS A 54 -6.78 23.92 -8.99
C LYS A 54 -5.72 22.87 -8.63
N ARG A 55 -4.55 22.98 -9.28
CA ARG A 55 -3.37 22.21 -8.89
C ARG A 55 -3.02 22.53 -7.42
N GLY A 56 -2.64 21.48 -6.66
CA GLY A 56 -2.38 21.58 -5.23
C GLY A 56 -3.61 21.62 -4.33
N ASP A 57 -4.83 21.76 -4.88
CA ASP A 57 -6.05 21.57 -4.09
C ASP A 57 -6.18 20.13 -3.64
N LYS A 58 -6.74 19.88 -2.45
CA LYS A 58 -6.86 18.56 -1.87
C LYS A 58 -8.19 17.93 -2.27
N VAL A 59 -8.10 16.66 -2.69
CA VAL A 59 -9.25 15.82 -3.03
C VAL A 59 -9.19 14.58 -2.15
N ALA A 60 -10.16 14.43 -1.26
CA ALA A 60 -10.24 13.29 -0.35
C ALA A 60 -10.97 12.11 -1.01
N LEU A 61 -10.53 10.89 -0.67
CA LEU A 61 -11.12 9.65 -1.16
C LEU A 61 -11.29 8.67 0.01
N CYS A 62 -12.54 8.29 0.30
CA CYS A 62 -12.86 7.37 1.39
C CYS A 62 -13.83 6.30 0.92
N GLY A 63 -13.34 5.09 0.69
CA GLY A 63 -14.11 3.97 0.21
C GLY A 63 -13.31 2.69 0.15
N ARG A 64 -14.01 1.57 -0.11
CA ARG A 64 -13.35 0.28 -0.33
C ARG A 64 -12.59 0.29 -1.65
N ASN A 65 -11.61 -0.62 -1.75
CA ASN A 65 -10.91 -0.87 -2.99
C ASN A 65 -11.89 -1.14 -4.12
N SER A 66 -11.73 -0.42 -5.23
CA SER A 66 -12.52 -0.62 -6.44
C SER A 66 -11.85 0.05 -7.64
N SER A 67 -12.19 -0.40 -8.83
CA SER A 67 -11.77 0.22 -10.09
C SER A 67 -12.16 1.70 -10.16
N ALA A 68 -13.32 2.06 -9.61
CA ALA A 68 -13.77 3.45 -9.58
C ALA A 68 -12.93 4.30 -8.59
N TRP A 69 -12.59 3.77 -7.41
CA TRP A 69 -11.69 4.42 -6.47
C TRP A 69 -10.31 4.65 -7.11
N ALA A 70 -9.76 3.61 -7.76
CA ALA A 70 -8.48 3.68 -8.46
C ALA A 70 -8.47 4.77 -9.54
N CYS A 71 -9.52 4.85 -10.37
CA CYS A 71 -9.64 5.89 -11.40
C CYS A 71 -9.72 7.30 -10.79
N ALA A 72 -10.46 7.49 -9.69
CA ALA A 72 -10.56 8.78 -9.01
C ALA A 72 -9.22 9.20 -8.39
N PHE A 73 -8.47 8.25 -7.81
CA PHE A 73 -7.15 8.49 -7.26
C PHE A 73 -6.13 8.87 -8.35
N LEU A 74 -6.07 8.08 -9.44
CA LEU A 74 -5.19 8.39 -10.58
C LEU A 74 -5.57 9.74 -11.21
N ALA A 75 -6.86 10.04 -11.37
CA ALA A 75 -7.29 11.33 -11.89
C ALA A 75 -6.83 12.49 -10.99
N THR A 76 -6.85 12.32 -9.68
CA THR A 76 -6.39 13.35 -8.73
C THR A 76 -4.89 13.61 -8.90
N LEU A 77 -4.06 12.57 -8.90
CA LEU A 77 -2.61 12.70 -9.08
C LEU A 77 -2.26 13.30 -10.46
N THR A 78 -2.84 12.75 -11.52
CA THR A 78 -2.53 13.14 -12.91
C THR A 78 -3.12 14.49 -13.32
N TYR A 79 -4.01 15.07 -12.50
CA TYR A 79 -4.45 16.46 -12.61
C TYR A 79 -3.49 17.44 -11.92
N GLY A 80 -2.65 16.96 -11.00
CA GLY A 80 -1.81 17.78 -10.14
C GLY A 80 -2.54 18.28 -8.89
N ALA A 81 -3.66 17.67 -8.53
CA ALA A 81 -4.29 17.85 -7.22
C ALA A 81 -3.65 16.90 -6.20
N VAL A 82 -3.73 17.25 -4.92
CA VAL A 82 -3.19 16.45 -3.83
C VAL A 82 -4.23 15.45 -3.36
N ALA A 83 -3.94 14.16 -3.45
CA ALA A 83 -4.83 13.12 -2.97
C ALA A 83 -4.80 13.03 -1.43
N VAL A 84 -5.97 12.82 -0.82
CA VAL A 84 -6.10 12.53 0.62
C VAL A 84 -6.83 11.20 0.78
N PRO A 85 -6.14 10.07 0.64
CA PRO A 85 -6.74 8.76 0.82
C PRO A 85 -7.05 8.51 2.30
N ILE A 86 -8.30 8.14 2.58
CA ILE A 86 -8.83 7.93 3.95
C ILE A 86 -9.30 6.49 4.07
N LEU A 87 -8.88 5.80 5.12
CA LEU A 87 -9.33 4.45 5.43
C LEU A 87 -10.85 4.45 5.69
N HIS A 88 -11.57 3.57 5.00
CA HIS A 88 -13.02 3.45 5.12
C HIS A 88 -13.48 2.84 6.45
N GLU A 89 -12.54 2.25 7.21
CA GLU A 89 -12.76 1.73 8.56
C GLU A 89 -12.72 2.82 9.65
N PHE A 90 -12.29 4.04 9.30
CA PHE A 90 -12.30 5.15 10.25
C PHE A 90 -13.75 5.53 10.61
N THR A 91 -13.92 5.99 11.85
CA THR A 91 -15.22 6.51 12.29
C THR A 91 -15.60 7.77 11.52
N ALA A 92 -16.89 8.09 11.45
CA ALA A 92 -17.38 9.30 10.80
C ALA A 92 -16.65 10.56 11.32
N ASP A 93 -16.46 10.68 12.64
CA ASP A 93 -15.78 11.84 13.24
C ASP A 93 -14.29 11.91 12.83
N GLN A 94 -13.60 10.78 12.71
CA GLN A 94 -12.23 10.76 12.17
C GLN A 94 -12.20 11.23 10.72
N ILE A 95 -13.15 10.77 9.89
CA ILE A 95 -13.25 11.19 8.49
C ILE A 95 -13.52 12.69 8.41
N HIS A 96 -14.49 13.22 9.18
CA HIS A 96 -14.77 14.67 9.23
C HIS A 96 -13.53 15.48 9.63
N ASN A 97 -12.81 15.05 10.65
CA ASN A 97 -11.59 15.71 11.11
C ASN A 97 -10.50 15.72 10.06
N ILE A 98 -10.28 14.59 9.34
CA ILE A 98 -9.28 14.49 8.27
C ILE A 98 -9.64 15.42 7.11
N VAL A 99 -10.90 15.39 6.66
CA VAL A 99 -11.37 16.25 5.56
C VAL A 99 -11.17 17.74 5.92
N ASN A 100 -11.54 18.14 7.14
CA ASN A 100 -11.37 19.52 7.60
C ASN A 100 -9.89 19.89 7.78
N HIS A 101 -9.09 19.02 8.41
CA HIS A 101 -7.67 19.28 8.65
C HIS A 101 -6.87 19.36 7.34
N SER A 102 -7.21 18.55 6.35
CA SER A 102 -6.54 18.55 5.04
C SER A 102 -6.95 19.69 4.13
N ASP A 103 -7.97 20.48 4.48
CA ASP A 103 -8.61 21.50 3.62
C ASP A 103 -9.10 20.89 2.29
N ALA A 104 -9.63 19.66 2.33
CA ALA A 104 -10.12 19.01 1.12
C ALA A 104 -11.32 19.77 0.53
N LYS A 105 -11.28 20.05 -0.77
CA LYS A 105 -12.38 20.70 -1.50
C LYS A 105 -13.46 19.72 -1.93
N LEU A 106 -13.05 18.53 -2.37
CA LEU A 106 -13.94 17.47 -2.79
C LEU A 106 -13.68 16.22 -1.96
N LEU A 107 -14.75 15.44 -1.72
CA LEU A 107 -14.68 14.15 -1.07
C LEU A 107 -15.36 13.10 -1.94
N PHE A 108 -14.62 12.11 -2.40
CA PHE A 108 -15.16 10.90 -3.02
C PHE A 108 -15.50 9.88 -1.92
N VAL A 109 -16.73 9.38 -1.91
CA VAL A 109 -17.21 8.44 -0.88
C VAL A 109 -17.71 7.14 -1.48
N GLY A 110 -17.34 6.02 -0.85
CA GLY A 110 -17.93 4.70 -1.13
C GLY A 110 -19.27 4.50 -0.43
N ASP A 111 -19.94 3.40 -0.75
CA ASP A 111 -21.27 3.03 -0.29
C ASP A 111 -21.46 3.08 1.24
N VAL A 112 -20.55 2.45 1.98
CA VAL A 112 -20.60 2.40 3.45
C VAL A 112 -20.39 3.78 4.06
N VAL A 113 -19.43 4.53 3.54
CA VAL A 113 -19.05 5.85 4.08
C VAL A 113 -20.15 6.89 3.80
N ALA A 114 -20.74 6.87 2.61
CA ALA A 114 -21.77 7.83 2.20
C ALA A 114 -22.96 7.88 3.15
N THR A 115 -23.29 6.77 3.82
CA THR A 115 -24.41 6.68 4.77
C THR A 115 -24.03 7.08 6.20
N GLN A 116 -22.74 7.24 6.51
CA GLN A 116 -22.23 7.48 7.86
C GLN A 116 -21.79 8.92 8.10
N ILE A 117 -21.36 9.63 7.04
CA ILE A 117 -20.83 10.97 7.17
C ILE A 117 -21.94 12.02 7.34
N ASP A 118 -21.64 13.03 8.17
CA ASP A 118 -22.46 14.23 8.31
C ASP A 118 -21.75 15.41 7.61
N THR A 119 -22.28 15.80 6.45
CA THR A 119 -21.69 16.85 5.63
C THR A 119 -21.74 18.24 6.28
N THR A 120 -22.62 18.45 7.30
CA THR A 120 -22.67 19.71 8.04
C THR A 120 -21.43 19.94 8.91
N LYS A 121 -20.75 18.85 9.31
CA LYS A 121 -19.48 18.88 10.03
C LYS A 121 -18.26 19.19 9.16
N MET A 122 -18.43 19.31 7.84
CA MET A 122 -17.37 19.62 6.85
C MET A 122 -17.75 20.89 6.07
N PRO A 123 -17.73 22.08 6.72
CA PRO A 123 -18.31 23.31 6.13
C PRO A 123 -17.54 23.85 4.92
N HIS A 124 -16.23 23.56 4.80
CA HIS A 124 -15.38 24.04 3.70
C HIS A 124 -15.40 23.15 2.47
N LEU A 125 -16.03 21.94 2.57
CA LEU A 125 -16.13 20.99 1.47
C LEU A 125 -17.10 21.52 0.40
N GLU A 126 -16.65 21.62 -0.84
CA GLU A 126 -17.45 22.13 -1.96
C GLU A 126 -18.39 21.07 -2.52
N GLY A 127 -18.02 19.77 -2.40
CA GLY A 127 -18.87 18.69 -2.86
C GLY A 127 -18.47 17.31 -2.36
N VAL A 128 -19.47 16.40 -2.39
CA VAL A 128 -19.30 14.98 -2.12
C VAL A 128 -19.75 14.19 -3.35
N ILE A 129 -18.89 13.31 -3.84
CA ILE A 129 -19.06 12.53 -5.06
C ILE A 129 -19.10 11.05 -4.69
N TYR A 130 -20.09 10.34 -5.20
CA TYR A 130 -20.25 8.90 -4.97
C TYR A 130 -19.32 8.11 -5.89
N ILE A 131 -18.42 7.31 -5.33
CA ILE A 131 -17.36 6.61 -6.07
C ILE A 131 -17.91 5.69 -7.18
N PRO A 132 -18.94 4.87 -6.96
CA PRO A 132 -19.35 3.87 -7.95
C PRO A 132 -19.73 4.42 -9.33
N ASP A 133 -20.35 5.60 -9.40
CA ASP A 133 -20.83 6.21 -10.64
C ASP A 133 -20.48 7.69 -10.81
N TYR A 134 -19.75 8.26 -9.86
CA TYR A 134 -19.37 9.67 -9.78
C TYR A 134 -20.57 10.63 -9.75
N SER A 135 -21.74 10.19 -9.27
CA SER A 135 -22.87 11.07 -9.01
C SER A 135 -22.61 11.99 -7.81
N LEU A 136 -23.29 13.12 -7.77
CA LEU A 136 -23.19 14.05 -6.66
C LEU A 136 -24.10 13.60 -5.49
N VAL A 137 -23.48 13.39 -4.33
CA VAL A 137 -24.21 13.26 -3.04
C VAL A 137 -24.50 14.65 -2.48
N LEU A 138 -23.56 15.57 -2.64
CA LEU A 138 -23.68 16.97 -2.24
C LEU A 138 -22.95 17.84 -3.25
N SER A 139 -23.56 18.99 -3.60
CA SER A 139 -22.88 20.09 -4.27
C SER A 139 -23.21 21.39 -3.57
N ARG A 140 -22.21 22.20 -3.27
CA ARG A 140 -22.33 23.52 -2.68
C ARG A 140 -21.97 24.63 -3.65
N THR A 141 -21.64 24.28 -4.88
CA THR A 141 -21.28 25.26 -5.93
C THR A 141 -22.03 24.95 -7.22
N ASP A 142 -22.54 25.99 -7.89
CA ASP A 142 -23.18 25.85 -9.21
C ASP A 142 -22.20 25.27 -10.25
N LYS A 143 -20.92 25.59 -10.11
CA LYS A 143 -19.86 25.08 -11.00
C LYS A 143 -19.72 23.56 -10.95
N LEU A 144 -19.72 22.96 -9.73
CA LEU A 144 -19.64 21.51 -9.58
C LEU A 144 -20.91 20.82 -10.09
N THR A 145 -22.08 21.38 -9.79
CA THR A 145 -23.35 20.87 -10.31
C THR A 145 -23.35 20.87 -11.84
N TYR A 146 -23.04 22.00 -12.45
CA TYR A 146 -22.93 22.14 -13.90
C TYR A 146 -21.91 21.15 -14.50
N ALA A 147 -20.71 21.08 -13.90
CA ALA A 147 -19.65 20.19 -14.36
C ALA A 147 -20.10 18.72 -14.39
N ARG A 148 -20.88 18.28 -13.39
CA ARG A 148 -21.37 16.90 -13.34
C ARG A 148 -22.51 16.65 -14.33
N GLU A 149 -23.47 17.56 -14.43
CA GLU A 149 -24.64 17.43 -15.30
C GLU A 149 -24.24 17.43 -16.79
N HIS A 150 -23.28 18.28 -17.19
CA HIS A 150 -22.82 18.41 -18.57
C HIS A 150 -21.55 17.64 -18.90
N LEU A 151 -21.11 16.73 -18.00
CA LEU A 151 -19.83 16.04 -18.14
C LEU A 151 -19.66 15.29 -19.47
N ASN A 152 -20.70 14.58 -19.90
CA ASN A 152 -20.65 13.83 -21.16
C ASN A 152 -20.67 14.75 -22.39
N GLU A 153 -21.39 15.87 -22.32
CA GLU A 153 -21.41 16.90 -23.36
C GLU A 153 -20.04 17.54 -23.50
N MET A 154 -19.46 18.01 -22.40
CA MET A 154 -18.13 18.61 -22.37
C MET A 154 -17.06 17.62 -22.87
N PHE A 155 -17.15 16.35 -22.48
CA PHE A 155 -16.26 15.31 -22.99
C PHE A 155 -16.40 15.13 -24.50
N GLY A 156 -17.63 15.10 -25.03
CA GLY A 156 -17.91 15.01 -26.47
C GLY A 156 -17.40 16.23 -27.25
N HIS A 157 -17.51 17.44 -26.69
CA HIS A 157 -16.94 18.65 -27.29
C HIS A 157 -15.40 18.63 -27.31
N LYS A 158 -14.78 18.21 -26.22
CA LYS A 158 -13.30 18.11 -26.11
C LYS A 158 -12.72 17.04 -27.03
N TYR A 159 -13.47 15.95 -27.25
CA TYR A 159 -13.06 14.80 -28.07
C TYR A 159 -14.16 14.43 -29.10
N PRO A 160 -14.34 15.24 -30.15
CA PRO A 160 -15.54 15.18 -30.99
C PRO A 160 -15.67 13.94 -31.90
N LYS A 161 -14.57 13.22 -32.15
CA LYS A 161 -14.62 11.99 -32.97
C LYS A 161 -14.43 10.75 -32.11
N TYR A 162 -13.22 10.58 -31.60
CA TYR A 162 -12.81 9.44 -30.77
C TYR A 162 -11.79 9.89 -29.74
N PHE A 163 -11.89 9.34 -28.54
CA PHE A 163 -10.84 9.47 -27.53
C PHE A 163 -9.74 8.44 -27.81
N ARG A 164 -8.48 8.89 -27.93
CA ARG A 164 -7.33 8.10 -28.35
C ARG A 164 -6.10 8.37 -27.50
N GLN A 165 -5.06 7.56 -27.66
CA GLN A 165 -3.76 7.70 -26.99
C GLN A 165 -3.15 9.10 -27.12
N GLU A 166 -3.25 9.72 -28.30
CA GLU A 166 -2.68 11.04 -28.57
C GLU A 166 -3.32 12.18 -27.77
N HIS A 167 -4.46 11.92 -27.13
CA HIS A 167 -5.12 12.88 -26.25
C HIS A 167 -4.63 12.79 -24.80
N ILE A 168 -3.80 11.79 -24.49
CA ILE A 168 -3.27 11.62 -23.14
C ILE A 168 -2.12 12.60 -22.94
N SER A 169 -2.31 13.50 -22.00
CA SER A 169 -1.30 14.44 -21.53
C SER A 169 -1.63 14.80 -20.09
N TYR A 170 -0.82 14.30 -19.18
CA TYR A 170 -1.03 14.49 -17.75
C TYR A 170 -0.15 15.60 -17.20
N TYR A 171 -0.53 16.10 -16.04
CA TYR A 171 0.30 17.03 -15.30
C TYR A 171 1.64 16.40 -14.97
N LYS A 172 2.72 17.14 -15.22
CA LYS A 172 4.08 16.77 -14.81
C LYS A 172 4.50 17.69 -13.69
N GLU A 173 4.85 17.10 -12.56
CA GLU A 173 5.30 17.83 -11.40
C GLU A 173 6.52 18.69 -11.72
N GLN A 174 6.54 19.91 -11.18
CA GLN A 174 7.60 20.90 -11.45
C GLN A 174 8.87 20.61 -10.63
N SER A 175 8.70 19.86 -9.53
CA SER A 175 9.77 19.45 -8.63
C SER A 175 9.47 18.04 -8.11
N PRO A 176 10.50 17.19 -7.92
CA PRO A 176 10.32 15.90 -7.25
C PRO A 176 9.77 16.01 -5.83
N ASP A 177 9.97 17.15 -5.17
CA ASP A 177 9.46 17.44 -3.83
C ASP A 177 8.02 17.99 -3.83
N GLU A 178 7.37 18.12 -4.98
CA GLU A 178 5.98 18.54 -5.04
C GLU A 178 5.09 17.51 -4.33
N LEU A 179 4.13 18.00 -3.53
CA LEU A 179 3.24 17.17 -2.71
C LEU A 179 2.27 16.40 -3.60
N ALA A 180 2.33 15.08 -3.55
CA ALA A 180 1.45 14.18 -4.28
C ALA A 180 0.21 13.80 -3.48
N LEU A 181 0.39 13.45 -2.20
CA LEU A 181 -0.71 13.02 -1.33
C LEU A 181 -0.41 13.30 0.15
N ILE A 182 -1.48 13.33 0.95
CA ILE A 182 -1.41 13.37 2.41
C ILE A 182 -2.07 12.10 2.94
N ASN A 183 -1.28 11.20 3.52
CA ASN A 183 -1.78 9.96 4.10
C ASN A 183 -1.86 10.07 5.62
N TYR A 184 -3.05 9.78 6.18
CA TYR A 184 -3.29 9.91 7.62
C TYR A 184 -3.06 8.57 8.33
N THR A 185 -2.17 8.60 9.32
CA THR A 185 -1.90 7.43 10.17
C THR A 185 -2.82 7.43 11.39
N SER A 186 -3.21 6.22 11.86
CA SER A 186 -3.89 6.07 13.14
C SER A 186 -2.91 6.37 14.27
N GLY A 187 -2.94 7.61 14.79
CA GLY A 187 -2.07 8.00 15.91
C GLY A 187 -2.48 7.31 17.22
N THR A 188 -1.51 6.80 17.97
CA THR A 188 -1.72 6.26 19.33
C THR A 188 -2.20 7.32 20.33
N THR A 189 -2.13 8.61 19.98
CA THR A 189 -2.52 9.78 20.80
C THR A 189 -3.90 10.36 20.47
N GLY A 190 -4.72 9.66 19.65
CA GLY A 190 -6.09 10.09 19.32
C GLY A 190 -6.22 11.06 18.15
N PHE A 191 -5.15 11.72 17.70
CA PHE A 191 -5.15 12.56 16.51
C PHE A 191 -4.29 11.94 15.39
N SER A 192 -4.90 11.67 14.25
CA SER A 192 -4.19 11.19 13.07
C SER A 192 -3.24 12.26 12.54
N LYS A 193 -1.97 11.89 12.27
CA LYS A 193 -1.01 12.79 11.62
C LYS A 193 -1.11 12.64 10.12
N GLY A 194 -1.16 13.74 9.39
CA GLY A 194 -1.16 13.77 7.93
C GLY A 194 0.28 13.72 7.39
N VAL A 195 0.72 12.57 6.92
CA VAL A 195 2.04 12.37 6.31
C VAL A 195 2.06 12.96 4.91
N MET A 196 2.92 13.95 4.66
CA MET A 196 3.08 14.59 3.35
C MET A 196 4.02 13.78 2.46
N VAL A 197 3.46 13.08 1.49
CA VAL A 197 4.20 12.23 0.56
C VAL A 197 4.44 12.97 -0.75
N PRO A 198 5.71 13.26 -1.13
CA PRO A 198 6.03 13.91 -2.39
C PRO A 198 6.04 12.91 -3.56
N TYR A 199 5.98 13.41 -4.80
CA TYR A 199 6.05 12.58 -6.00
C TYR A 199 7.33 11.75 -6.08
N ARG A 200 8.49 12.27 -5.63
CA ARG A 200 9.75 11.49 -5.58
C ARG A 200 9.64 10.22 -4.74
N ALA A 201 8.84 10.25 -3.69
CA ALA A 201 8.68 9.08 -2.83
C ALA A 201 7.83 7.99 -3.51
N LEU A 202 6.80 8.37 -4.28
CA LEU A 202 6.04 7.45 -5.11
C LEU A 202 6.90 6.87 -6.23
N TRP A 203 7.68 7.73 -6.92
CA TRP A 203 8.61 7.30 -7.94
C TRP A 203 9.64 6.31 -7.41
N SER A 204 10.27 6.61 -6.28
CA SER A 204 11.33 5.77 -5.70
C SER A 204 10.81 4.40 -5.27
N ASN A 205 9.59 4.31 -4.73
CA ASN A 205 8.95 3.03 -4.42
C ASN A 205 8.62 2.22 -5.69
N ALA A 206 8.18 2.88 -6.76
CA ALA A 206 7.91 2.22 -8.05
C ALA A 206 9.20 1.74 -8.72
N ASP A 207 10.27 2.54 -8.68
CA ASP A 207 11.58 2.18 -9.23
C ASP A 207 12.25 1.04 -8.43
N PHE A 208 12.13 1.07 -7.10
CA PHE A 208 12.51 -0.06 -6.26
C PHE A 208 11.78 -1.35 -6.66
N ALA A 209 10.46 -1.30 -6.81
CA ALA A 209 9.67 -2.46 -7.18
C ALA A 209 10.01 -2.96 -8.60
N GLU A 210 10.25 -2.06 -9.56
CA GLU A 210 10.76 -2.44 -10.90
C GLU A 210 12.13 -3.10 -10.83
N HIS A 211 13.03 -2.61 -9.97
CA HIS A 211 14.35 -3.20 -9.77
C HIS A 211 14.28 -4.64 -9.24
N VAL A 212 13.44 -4.91 -8.23
CA VAL A 212 13.38 -6.22 -7.56
C VAL A 212 12.42 -7.19 -8.23
N LEU A 213 11.30 -6.72 -8.77
CA LEU A 213 10.21 -7.53 -9.33
C LEU A 213 10.07 -7.41 -10.86
N GLY A 214 10.69 -6.42 -11.49
CA GLY A 214 10.48 -6.10 -12.90
C GLY A 214 10.74 -7.25 -13.88
N ASN A 215 11.70 -8.13 -13.55
CA ASN A 215 11.97 -9.35 -14.32
C ASN A 215 11.09 -10.55 -13.92
N LYS A 216 10.32 -10.44 -12.85
CA LYS A 216 9.47 -11.52 -12.28
C LYS A 216 8.00 -11.32 -12.66
N ILE A 217 7.60 -10.07 -12.89
CA ILE A 217 6.25 -9.66 -13.27
C ILE A 217 6.28 -9.20 -14.73
N LYS A 218 5.31 -9.65 -15.52
CA LYS A 218 5.16 -9.31 -16.93
C LYS A 218 3.89 -8.50 -17.16
N VAL A 219 3.89 -7.72 -18.25
CA VAL A 219 2.69 -7.04 -18.74
C VAL A 219 1.54 -8.04 -18.91
N GLY A 220 0.39 -7.73 -18.33
CA GLY A 220 -0.80 -8.58 -18.34
C GLY A 220 -0.84 -9.64 -17.25
N ASP A 221 0.20 -9.75 -16.39
CA ASP A 221 0.12 -10.61 -15.20
C ASP A 221 -0.99 -10.13 -14.26
N ASN A 222 -1.66 -11.08 -13.63
CA ASN A 222 -2.73 -10.78 -12.69
C ASN A 222 -2.16 -10.46 -11.31
N ILE A 223 -2.72 -9.43 -10.71
CA ILE A 223 -2.46 -9.00 -9.33
C ILE A 223 -3.79 -8.94 -8.58
N ILE A 224 -3.77 -9.22 -7.29
CA ILE A 224 -4.95 -9.11 -6.44
C ILE A 224 -4.71 -8.06 -5.36
N SER A 225 -5.60 -7.08 -5.27
CA SER A 225 -5.55 -6.05 -4.23
C SER A 225 -6.51 -6.41 -3.10
N ILE A 226 -5.94 -6.81 -1.96
CA ILE A 226 -6.65 -7.22 -0.74
C ILE A 226 -6.44 -6.26 0.42
N LEU A 227 -5.32 -5.54 0.43
CA LEU A 227 -5.03 -4.53 1.43
C LEU A 227 -5.75 -3.22 1.08
N PRO A 228 -6.13 -2.39 2.08
CA PRO A 228 -6.75 -1.11 1.80
C PRO A 228 -5.85 -0.23 0.91
N MET A 229 -6.37 0.23 -0.23
CA MET A 229 -5.64 1.14 -1.13
C MET A 229 -5.39 2.52 -0.52
N ALA A 230 -6.15 2.90 0.50
CA ALA A 230 -5.88 4.10 1.27
C ALA A 230 -4.67 3.97 2.22
N HIS A 231 -4.12 2.76 2.40
CA HIS A 231 -2.89 2.51 3.15
C HIS A 231 -1.71 2.42 2.18
N MET A 232 -0.57 3.08 2.51
CA MET A 232 0.58 3.19 1.61
C MET A 232 1.10 1.85 1.10
N TYR A 233 1.04 0.78 1.91
CA TYR A 233 1.52 -0.54 1.52
C TYR A 233 0.69 -1.15 0.38
N GLY A 234 -0.64 -1.17 0.52
CA GLY A 234 -1.55 -1.61 -0.55
C GLY A 234 -1.50 -0.68 -1.76
N MET A 235 -1.46 0.65 -1.53
CA MET A 235 -1.38 1.64 -2.60
C MET A 235 -0.16 1.46 -3.48
N SER A 236 1.03 1.31 -2.90
CA SER A 236 2.28 1.27 -3.64
C SER A 236 2.52 -0.08 -4.33
N PHE A 237 2.17 -1.21 -3.67
CA PHE A 237 2.58 -2.56 -4.08
C PHE A 237 1.43 -3.54 -4.40
N GLU A 238 0.18 -3.08 -4.41
CA GLU A 238 -0.95 -3.82 -5.02
C GLU A 238 -1.64 -2.98 -6.10
N PHE A 239 -1.19 -1.73 -6.33
CA PHE A 239 -1.85 -0.85 -7.26
C PHE A 239 -0.89 -0.01 -8.11
N LEU A 240 -0.13 0.94 -7.53
CA LEU A 240 0.61 1.93 -8.33
C LEU A 240 1.71 1.29 -9.17
N PHE A 241 2.56 0.47 -8.58
CA PHE A 241 3.63 -0.21 -9.31
C PHE A 241 3.07 -1.15 -10.37
N GLU A 242 2.10 -1.98 -10.01
CA GLU A 242 1.49 -2.94 -10.91
C GLU A 242 0.75 -2.28 -12.08
N PHE A 243 0.09 -1.14 -11.81
CA PHE A 243 -0.54 -0.35 -12.86
C PHE A 243 0.51 0.25 -13.83
N ILE A 244 1.61 0.78 -13.30
CA ILE A 244 2.73 1.28 -14.10
C ILE A 244 3.36 0.15 -14.92
N LYS A 245 3.47 -1.05 -14.36
CA LYS A 245 4.02 -2.24 -15.03
C LYS A 245 3.14 -2.80 -16.16
N GLY A 246 1.88 -2.42 -16.22
CA GLY A 246 0.94 -2.95 -17.23
C GLY A 246 0.25 -4.23 -16.80
N CYS A 247 0.11 -4.47 -15.50
CA CYS A 247 -0.59 -5.63 -14.95
C CYS A 247 -2.11 -5.47 -15.00
N HIS A 248 -2.82 -6.59 -14.81
CA HIS A 248 -4.26 -6.64 -14.61
C HIS A 248 -4.56 -6.79 -13.11
N ILE A 249 -5.16 -5.76 -12.50
CA ILE A 249 -5.38 -5.67 -11.06
C ILE A 249 -6.83 -6.01 -10.72
N PHE A 250 -7.02 -6.95 -9.79
CA PHE A 250 -8.32 -7.37 -9.29
C PHE A 250 -8.54 -6.84 -7.87
N PHE A 251 -9.59 -6.05 -7.67
CA PHE A 251 -9.96 -5.50 -6.37
C PHE A 251 -11.00 -6.37 -5.67
N LEU A 252 -10.74 -6.73 -4.41
CA LEU A 252 -11.76 -7.33 -3.56
C LEU A 252 -12.64 -6.25 -2.96
N THR A 253 -13.80 -6.01 -3.57
CA THR A 253 -14.76 -4.98 -3.15
C THR A 253 -15.59 -5.35 -1.92
N ARG A 254 -15.54 -6.62 -1.50
CA ARG A 254 -16.25 -7.13 -0.32
C ARG A 254 -15.28 -7.33 0.84
N ILE A 255 -15.82 -7.35 2.07
CA ILE A 255 -15.03 -7.67 3.27
C ILE A 255 -14.35 -9.03 3.06
N PRO A 256 -13.02 -9.11 3.12
CA PRO A 256 -12.29 -10.32 2.79
C PRO A 256 -12.48 -11.38 3.88
N SER A 257 -13.38 -12.34 3.64
CA SER A 257 -13.43 -13.58 4.44
C SER A 257 -12.39 -14.58 3.91
N PRO A 258 -11.92 -15.53 4.73
CA PRO A 258 -10.98 -16.56 4.26
C PRO A 258 -11.48 -17.36 3.05
N ALA A 259 -12.79 -17.55 2.92
CA ALA A 259 -13.39 -18.25 1.78
C ALA A 259 -13.35 -17.39 0.51
N ILE A 260 -13.66 -16.09 0.61
CA ILE A 260 -13.61 -15.14 -0.52
C ILE A 260 -12.16 -14.99 -0.99
N ILE A 261 -11.20 -14.82 -0.08
CA ILE A 261 -9.77 -14.72 -0.41
C ILE A 261 -9.31 -15.99 -1.13
N ALA A 262 -9.63 -17.18 -0.61
CA ALA A 262 -9.23 -18.44 -1.23
C ALA A 262 -9.83 -18.61 -2.64
N ALA A 263 -11.11 -18.25 -2.84
CA ALA A 263 -11.75 -18.29 -4.14
C ALA A 263 -11.10 -17.30 -5.12
N ALA A 264 -10.77 -16.10 -4.66
CA ALA A 264 -10.11 -15.10 -5.47
C ALA A 264 -8.70 -15.54 -5.88
N PHE A 265 -7.90 -16.08 -4.97
CA PHE A 265 -6.58 -16.62 -5.32
C PHE A 265 -6.66 -17.78 -6.34
N ALA A 266 -7.60 -18.69 -6.17
CA ALA A 266 -7.78 -19.83 -7.08
C ALA A 266 -8.16 -19.39 -8.50
N GLU A 267 -8.93 -18.31 -8.64
CA GLU A 267 -9.39 -17.78 -9.91
C GLU A 267 -8.38 -16.83 -10.56
N VAL A 268 -7.91 -15.84 -9.79
CA VAL A 268 -7.00 -14.78 -10.28
C VAL A 268 -5.59 -15.31 -10.52
N LYS A 269 -5.10 -16.22 -9.67
CA LYS A 269 -3.74 -16.79 -9.72
C LYS A 269 -2.68 -15.69 -9.80
N PRO A 270 -2.60 -14.81 -8.80
CA PRO A 270 -1.74 -13.62 -8.85
C PRO A 270 -0.27 -13.98 -9.00
N ARG A 271 0.49 -13.08 -9.65
CA ARG A 271 1.91 -13.27 -9.89
C ARG A 271 2.80 -12.91 -8.69
N VAL A 272 2.39 -11.91 -7.92
CA VAL A 272 2.97 -11.54 -6.62
C VAL A 272 1.83 -11.32 -5.65
N ILE A 273 2.05 -11.65 -4.38
CA ILE A 273 1.05 -11.47 -3.33
C ILE A 273 1.64 -10.56 -2.26
N ILE A 274 0.98 -9.44 -2.04
CA ILE A 274 1.26 -8.53 -0.93
C ILE A 274 0.32 -8.90 0.21
N SER A 275 0.83 -9.07 1.42
CA SER A 275 0.01 -9.54 2.53
C SER A 275 0.47 -8.99 3.87
N VAL A 276 -0.40 -9.11 4.86
CA VAL A 276 -0.08 -8.87 6.26
C VAL A 276 0.02 -10.21 7.01
N PRO A 277 0.79 -10.28 8.11
CA PRO A 277 1.00 -11.49 8.91
C PRO A 277 -0.29 -12.23 9.22
N LEU A 278 -1.30 -11.52 9.69
CA LEU A 278 -2.58 -12.08 10.12
C LEU A 278 -3.27 -12.98 9.07
N ILE A 279 -3.18 -12.62 7.78
CA ILE A 279 -3.80 -13.41 6.70
C ILE A 279 -3.06 -14.73 6.54
N ILE A 280 -1.74 -14.68 6.47
CA ILE A 280 -0.87 -15.86 6.28
C ILE A 280 -0.98 -16.78 7.49
N GLU A 281 -0.86 -16.25 8.69
CA GLU A 281 -0.96 -16.99 9.94
C GLU A 281 -2.30 -17.71 10.09
N LYS A 282 -3.42 -17.04 9.79
CA LYS A 282 -4.74 -17.68 9.82
C LYS A 282 -4.85 -18.85 8.86
N ILE A 283 -4.28 -18.73 7.66
CA ILE A 283 -4.29 -19.82 6.67
C ILE A 283 -3.43 -20.99 7.17
N ILE A 284 -2.21 -20.72 7.62
CA ILE A 284 -1.28 -21.75 8.10
C ILE A 284 -1.81 -22.43 9.36
N LYS A 285 -2.15 -21.66 10.39
CA LYS A 285 -2.62 -22.20 11.69
C LYS A 285 -3.94 -22.98 11.56
N LYS A 286 -4.88 -22.53 10.71
CA LYS A 286 -6.20 -23.19 10.56
C LYS A 286 -6.23 -24.34 9.57
N LYS A 287 -5.46 -24.27 8.47
CA LYS A 287 -5.56 -25.25 7.36
C LYS A 287 -4.38 -26.21 7.28
N VAL A 288 -3.20 -25.81 7.77
CA VAL A 288 -1.96 -26.57 7.60
C VAL A 288 -1.55 -27.24 8.92
N PHE A 289 -1.43 -26.50 10.01
CA PHE A 289 -0.98 -27.03 11.30
C PHE A 289 -1.79 -28.24 11.78
N PRO A 290 -3.13 -28.27 11.73
CA PRO A 290 -3.88 -29.45 12.16
C PRO A 290 -3.51 -30.73 11.38
N LYS A 291 -3.12 -30.60 10.11
CA LYS A 291 -2.72 -31.73 9.28
C LYS A 291 -1.31 -32.23 9.59
N ILE A 292 -0.38 -31.32 9.89
CA ILE A 292 1.02 -31.69 10.22
C ILE A 292 1.19 -32.10 11.69
N GLN A 293 0.25 -31.74 12.55
CA GLN A 293 0.24 -32.18 13.96
C GLN A 293 -0.24 -33.62 14.13
N ASP A 294 -0.79 -34.25 13.10
CA ASP A 294 -1.12 -35.68 13.10
C ASP A 294 0.13 -36.53 13.41
N PRO A 295 0.05 -37.49 14.36
CA PRO A 295 1.21 -38.27 14.79
C PRO A 295 1.94 -38.99 13.65
N LYS A 296 1.21 -39.49 12.64
CA LYS A 296 1.81 -40.14 11.46
C LYS A 296 2.58 -39.14 10.60
N MET A 297 2.01 -37.94 10.40
CA MET A 297 2.67 -36.88 9.64
C MET A 297 3.94 -36.38 10.37
N ARG A 298 3.87 -36.18 11.69
CA ARG A 298 5.05 -35.84 12.50
C ARG A 298 6.18 -36.88 12.40
N LEU A 299 5.83 -38.16 12.39
CA LEU A 299 6.82 -39.22 12.21
C LEU A 299 7.47 -39.13 10.84
N LEU A 300 6.67 -38.99 9.75
CA LEU A 300 7.17 -38.86 8.39
C LEU A 300 8.08 -37.63 8.21
N MET A 301 7.74 -36.51 8.85
CA MET A 301 8.55 -35.29 8.82
C MET A 301 9.90 -35.43 9.54
N LYS A 302 10.04 -36.40 10.47
CA LYS A 302 11.29 -36.70 11.18
C LYS A 302 12.15 -37.76 10.50
N MET A 303 11.63 -38.51 9.51
CA MET A 303 12.35 -39.59 8.86
C MET A 303 13.31 -39.07 7.78
N PRO A 304 14.63 -39.27 7.92
CA PRO A 304 15.62 -38.86 6.92
C PRO A 304 15.29 -39.40 5.52
N GLY A 305 15.38 -38.51 4.50
CA GLY A 305 15.11 -38.87 3.10
C GLY A 305 13.61 -38.88 2.74
N ILE A 306 12.70 -39.14 3.69
CA ILE A 306 11.25 -39.05 3.48
C ILE A 306 10.76 -37.61 3.75
N ASN A 307 11.31 -36.98 4.76
CA ASN A 307 10.98 -35.62 5.18
C ASN A 307 11.01 -34.63 4.03
N ARG A 308 12.02 -34.69 3.16
CA ARG A 308 12.13 -33.78 1.99
C ARG A 308 10.90 -33.89 1.08
N LYS A 309 10.48 -35.11 0.72
CA LYS A 309 9.29 -35.34 -0.13
C LYS A 309 8.01 -34.87 0.57
N VAL A 310 7.94 -35.03 1.88
CA VAL A 310 6.79 -34.56 2.69
C VAL A 310 6.74 -33.04 2.66
N TYR A 311 7.87 -32.35 2.88
CA TYR A 311 7.95 -30.89 2.83
C TYR A 311 7.61 -30.34 1.44
N GLU A 312 8.15 -30.92 0.37
CA GLU A 312 7.83 -30.57 -1.02
C GLU A 312 6.30 -30.69 -1.29
N LYS A 313 5.67 -31.77 -0.81
CA LYS A 313 4.22 -31.95 -0.95
C LYS A 313 3.41 -30.92 -0.17
N ILE A 314 3.83 -30.60 1.07
CA ILE A 314 3.18 -29.59 1.89
C ILE A 314 3.35 -28.22 1.24
N CYS A 315 4.56 -27.85 0.81
CA CYS A 315 4.84 -26.61 0.11
C CYS A 315 3.94 -26.45 -1.13
N THR A 316 3.84 -27.50 -1.97
CA THR A 316 2.95 -27.50 -3.14
C THR A 316 1.49 -27.24 -2.74
N GLN A 317 0.99 -27.91 -1.69
CA GLN A 317 -0.39 -27.72 -1.24
C GLN A 317 -0.64 -26.29 -0.70
N VAL A 318 0.33 -25.74 0.04
CA VAL A 318 0.25 -24.36 0.53
C VAL A 318 0.29 -23.38 -0.65
N THR A 319 1.20 -23.58 -1.60
CA THR A 319 1.31 -22.77 -2.81
C THR A 319 0.01 -22.78 -3.62
N GLN A 320 -0.63 -23.93 -3.78
CA GLN A 320 -1.93 -24.05 -4.45
C GLN A 320 -3.06 -23.28 -3.73
N ALA A 321 -3.01 -23.20 -2.40
CA ALA A 321 -4.00 -22.42 -1.64
C ALA A 321 -3.94 -20.92 -1.93
N PHE A 322 -2.81 -20.43 -2.45
CA PHE A 322 -2.58 -19.06 -2.90
C PHE A 322 -2.62 -18.89 -4.43
N GLY A 323 -3.26 -19.83 -5.15
CA GLY A 323 -3.43 -19.78 -6.60
C GLY A 323 -2.33 -20.47 -7.41
N GLY A 324 -1.22 -20.84 -6.80
CA GLY A 324 -0.18 -21.70 -7.41
C GLY A 324 0.71 -21.04 -8.47
N ASN A 325 0.59 -19.74 -8.72
CA ASN A 325 1.30 -19.02 -9.80
C ASN A 325 2.24 -17.91 -9.32
N PHE A 326 2.22 -17.59 -8.02
CA PHE A 326 3.02 -16.47 -7.52
C PHE A 326 4.52 -16.78 -7.51
N TYR A 327 5.32 -15.73 -7.71
CA TYR A 327 6.77 -15.74 -7.54
C TYR A 327 7.13 -15.79 -6.06
N GLU A 328 6.57 -14.83 -5.28
CA GLU A 328 6.73 -14.76 -3.83
C GLU A 328 5.53 -14.11 -3.16
N ILE A 329 5.42 -14.31 -1.85
CA ILE A 329 4.53 -13.57 -0.96
C ILE A 329 5.37 -12.60 -0.14
N ILE A 330 5.07 -11.31 -0.25
CA ILE A 330 5.72 -10.25 0.54
C ILE A 330 4.83 -9.95 1.74
N ILE A 331 5.36 -10.14 2.94
CA ILE A 331 4.64 -9.97 4.20
C ILE A 331 5.16 -8.69 4.87
N GLY A 332 4.27 -7.80 5.27
CA GLY A 332 4.66 -6.53 5.90
C GLY A 332 3.57 -5.93 6.77
N GLY A 333 3.87 -4.79 7.39
CA GLY A 333 2.92 -3.99 8.16
C GLY A 333 2.76 -4.37 9.63
N ALA A 334 3.28 -5.53 10.07
CA ALA A 334 3.32 -5.96 11.47
C ALA A 334 4.39 -7.03 11.69
N ALA A 335 4.70 -7.35 12.95
CA ALA A 335 5.58 -8.47 13.29
C ALA A 335 5.01 -9.80 12.79
N PHE A 336 5.86 -10.68 12.28
CA PHE A 336 5.45 -11.99 11.77
C PHE A 336 5.71 -13.07 12.82
N ASN A 337 4.74 -13.95 13.03
CA ASN A 337 4.83 -15.00 14.05
C ASN A 337 5.98 -15.98 13.74
N GLN A 338 6.91 -16.09 14.67
CA GLN A 338 8.15 -16.87 14.52
C GLN A 338 7.91 -18.36 14.25
N GLU A 339 6.88 -18.98 14.85
CA GLU A 339 6.54 -20.39 14.58
C GLU A 339 6.08 -20.61 13.14
N VAL A 340 5.24 -19.70 12.64
CA VAL A 340 4.76 -19.74 11.27
C VAL A 340 5.90 -19.47 10.28
N GLU A 341 6.74 -18.50 10.58
CA GLU A 341 7.92 -18.17 9.77
C GLU A 341 8.89 -19.35 9.68
N ALA A 342 9.25 -19.94 10.83
CA ALA A 342 10.14 -21.10 10.90
C ALA A 342 9.57 -22.28 10.09
N PHE A 343 8.24 -22.49 10.16
CA PHE A 343 7.58 -23.53 9.36
C PHE A 343 7.64 -23.25 7.86
N LEU A 344 7.33 -22.02 7.41
CA LEU A 344 7.39 -21.64 6.00
C LEU A 344 8.81 -21.78 5.45
N HIS A 345 9.82 -21.39 6.24
CA HIS A 345 11.23 -21.57 5.87
C HIS A 345 11.59 -23.07 5.76
N GLN A 346 11.14 -23.90 6.71
CA GLN A 346 11.41 -25.33 6.72
C GLN A 346 10.86 -26.07 5.48
N ILE A 347 9.71 -25.64 4.97
CA ILE A 347 9.11 -26.21 3.75
C ILE A 347 9.57 -25.53 2.46
N HIS A 348 10.54 -24.61 2.54
CA HIS A 348 11.05 -23.80 1.41
C HIS A 348 9.94 -23.05 0.66
N PHE A 349 9.00 -22.48 1.39
CA PHE A 349 7.94 -21.67 0.82
C PHE A 349 8.49 -20.30 0.35
N HIS A 350 7.99 -19.79 -0.77
CA HIS A 350 8.46 -18.53 -1.35
C HIS A 350 7.82 -17.35 -0.65
N TYR A 351 8.44 -16.86 0.42
CA TYR A 351 8.00 -15.68 1.15
C TYR A 351 9.19 -14.79 1.54
N THR A 352 8.90 -13.55 1.79
CA THR A 352 9.81 -12.58 2.39
C THR A 352 9.06 -11.67 3.35
N VAL A 353 9.79 -11.03 4.24
CA VAL A 353 9.25 -10.02 5.15
C VAL A 353 9.87 -8.67 4.81
N GLY A 354 9.04 -7.68 4.49
CA GLY A 354 9.46 -6.31 4.25
C GLY A 354 9.14 -5.40 5.43
N TYR A 355 9.90 -4.33 5.56
CA TYR A 355 9.71 -3.30 6.58
C TYR A 355 9.50 -1.94 5.93
N GLY A 356 8.56 -1.19 6.46
CA GLY A 356 8.25 0.15 6.00
C GLY A 356 7.36 0.94 6.94
N ALA A 357 7.20 2.21 6.63
CA ALA A 357 6.36 3.15 7.35
C ALA A 357 5.65 4.08 6.36
N THR A 358 4.49 4.61 6.74
CA THR A 358 3.74 5.58 5.92
C THR A 358 4.63 6.76 5.55
N GLU A 359 5.51 7.18 6.47
CA GLU A 359 6.50 8.24 6.33
C GLU A 359 7.59 7.95 5.28
N CYS A 360 7.64 6.71 4.76
CA CYS A 360 8.57 6.28 3.70
C CYS A 360 7.87 5.75 2.44
N ALA A 361 6.58 5.90 2.30
CA ALA A 361 5.74 5.71 1.11
C ALA A 361 5.71 4.31 0.42
N PRO A 362 5.86 3.10 1.04
CA PRO A 362 6.21 2.88 2.43
C PRO A 362 7.60 2.28 2.68
N ILE A 363 8.32 1.74 1.66
CA ILE A 363 9.40 0.76 1.85
C ILE A 363 10.68 1.36 2.46
N ILE A 364 11.23 0.64 3.46
CA ILE A 364 12.52 0.92 4.07
C ILE A 364 13.49 -0.24 3.85
N CYS A 365 13.05 -1.49 4.12
CA CYS A 365 13.88 -2.69 3.96
C CYS A 365 13.12 -3.81 3.24
N TYR A 366 13.87 -4.60 2.46
CA TYR A 366 13.38 -5.76 1.74
C TYR A 366 14.54 -6.69 1.33
N ALA A 367 14.26 -7.96 1.13
CA ALA A 367 15.10 -8.90 0.40
C ALA A 367 14.21 -9.84 -0.43
N ASP A 368 14.66 -10.24 -1.64
CA ASP A 368 14.04 -11.31 -2.42
C ASP A 368 14.03 -12.61 -1.60
N TYR A 369 12.99 -13.45 -1.74
CA TYR A 369 12.86 -14.68 -0.96
C TYR A 369 14.08 -15.63 -1.07
N GLN A 370 14.86 -15.53 -2.15
CA GLN A 370 16.08 -16.32 -2.34
C GLN A 370 17.25 -15.86 -1.49
N GLU A 371 17.26 -14.58 -1.09
CA GLU A 371 18.29 -13.95 -0.27
C GLU A 371 17.79 -13.64 1.16
N PHE A 372 16.53 -13.86 1.41
CA PHE A 372 15.87 -13.52 2.67
C PHE A 372 16.42 -14.32 3.85
N VAL A 373 16.77 -13.64 4.90
CA VAL A 373 17.23 -14.22 6.17
C VAL A 373 16.04 -14.24 7.15
N PRO A 374 15.59 -15.43 7.59
CA PRO A 374 14.47 -15.52 8.53
C PRO A 374 14.68 -14.70 9.80
N GLY A 375 13.62 -14.06 10.27
CA GLY A 375 13.64 -13.14 11.41
C GLY A 375 14.11 -11.73 11.07
N SER A 376 14.67 -11.49 9.87
CA SER A 376 15.00 -10.15 9.37
C SER A 376 13.84 -9.55 8.59
N CYS A 377 13.97 -8.28 8.21
CA CYS A 377 13.15 -7.63 7.20
C CYS A 377 13.96 -7.25 5.94
N GLY A 378 15.07 -7.94 5.71
CA GLY A 378 15.96 -7.69 4.59
C GLY A 378 16.90 -6.51 4.80
N LYS A 379 17.42 -5.97 3.70
CA LYS A 379 18.39 -4.88 3.63
C LYS A 379 17.70 -3.57 3.24
N ALA A 380 18.43 -2.47 3.36
CA ALA A 380 17.94 -1.18 2.86
C ALA A 380 17.44 -1.28 1.41
N ALA A 381 16.24 -0.79 1.16
CA ALA A 381 15.65 -0.75 -0.18
C ALA A 381 16.50 0.15 -1.12
N LEU A 382 16.32 -0.02 -2.43
CA LEU A 382 16.97 0.81 -3.44
C LEU A 382 16.75 2.30 -3.13
N HIS A 383 17.79 3.09 -3.28
CA HIS A 383 17.84 4.53 -2.97
C HIS A 383 17.75 4.89 -1.47
N MET A 384 17.56 3.91 -0.58
CA MET A 384 17.46 4.14 0.86
C MET A 384 18.80 3.85 1.55
N GLN A 385 19.05 4.59 2.62
CA GLN A 385 20.09 4.32 3.59
C GLN A 385 19.43 3.99 4.92
N VAL A 386 19.91 2.97 5.60
CA VAL A 386 19.42 2.53 6.92
C VAL A 386 20.60 2.40 7.86
N ARG A 387 20.46 2.89 9.08
CA ARG A 387 21.43 2.68 10.16
C ARG A 387 20.72 2.40 11.48
N ILE A 388 21.39 1.75 12.37
CA ILE A 388 20.94 1.55 13.76
C ILE A 388 21.70 2.53 14.64
N ASP A 389 20.98 3.33 15.42
CA ASP A 389 21.56 4.27 16.38
C ASP A 389 21.99 3.52 17.64
N SER A 390 23.14 2.87 17.55
CA SER A 390 23.73 2.03 18.58
C SER A 390 25.24 2.04 18.51
N SER A 391 25.91 1.89 19.64
CA SER A 391 27.37 1.72 19.72
C SER A 391 27.84 0.35 19.18
N ASP A 392 26.94 -0.65 19.17
CA ASP A 392 27.16 -1.98 18.60
C ASP A 392 25.87 -2.43 17.86
N PRO A 393 25.70 -2.00 16.60
CA PRO A 393 24.48 -2.28 15.83
C PRO A 393 24.16 -3.77 15.65
N GLN A 394 25.14 -4.65 15.80
CA GLN A 394 24.93 -6.09 15.65
C GLN A 394 24.32 -6.73 16.90
N ASN A 395 24.71 -6.29 18.09
CA ASN A 395 24.38 -6.95 19.33
C ASN A 395 23.48 -6.11 20.28
N VAL A 396 23.53 -4.78 20.14
CA VAL A 396 22.78 -3.86 21.00
C VAL A 396 21.71 -3.15 20.18
N PRO A 397 20.42 -3.41 20.44
CA PRO A 397 19.34 -2.72 19.75
C PRO A 397 19.43 -1.19 19.91
N GLY A 398 19.24 -0.49 18.80
CA GLY A 398 19.11 0.96 18.76
C GLY A 398 17.97 1.38 17.84
N GLU A 399 17.64 2.68 17.79
CA GLU A 399 16.62 3.17 16.88
C GLU A 399 17.03 2.95 15.43
N ILE A 400 16.08 2.47 14.63
CA ILE A 400 16.24 2.35 13.18
C ILE A 400 16.05 3.73 12.56
N LEU A 401 17.10 4.24 11.93
CA LEU A 401 17.09 5.50 11.20
C LEU A 401 17.18 5.23 9.71
N CYS A 402 16.40 5.97 8.92
CA CYS A 402 16.48 5.85 7.47
C CYS A 402 16.51 7.21 6.77
N LYS A 403 17.13 7.24 5.58
CA LYS A 403 17.29 8.42 4.74
C LYS A 403 17.22 8.05 3.28
N GLY A 404 16.56 8.86 2.48
CA GLY A 404 16.44 8.64 1.04
C GLY A 404 15.23 9.32 0.45
N PRO A 405 15.00 9.14 -0.88
CA PRO A 405 13.90 9.77 -1.58
C PRO A 405 12.52 9.28 -1.12
N ASN A 406 12.42 8.13 -0.44
CA ASN A 406 11.15 7.62 0.10
C ASN A 406 10.63 8.47 1.28
N VAL A 407 11.53 9.19 1.98
CA VAL A 407 11.16 9.93 3.20
C VAL A 407 10.22 11.08 2.87
N MET A 408 9.17 11.21 3.67
CA MET A 408 8.14 12.26 3.59
C MET A 408 8.73 13.68 3.64
N LEU A 409 7.94 14.68 3.28
CA LEU A 409 8.27 16.08 3.51
C LEU A 409 8.11 16.51 4.98
N GLY A 410 7.30 15.80 5.74
CA GLY A 410 6.94 16.07 7.12
C GLY A 410 5.46 15.80 7.37
N TYR A 411 4.97 16.24 8.53
CA TYR A 411 3.56 16.14 8.89
C TYR A 411 2.81 17.45 8.58
N TYR A 412 1.71 17.32 7.86
CA TYR A 412 0.89 18.45 7.44
C TYR A 412 0.39 19.28 8.63
N LYS A 413 0.63 20.60 8.61
CA LYS A 413 0.31 21.53 9.70
C LYS A 413 0.86 21.13 11.07
N ASN A 414 2.01 20.42 11.12
CA ASN A 414 2.63 19.97 12.36
C ASN A 414 4.16 20.01 12.27
N GLU A 415 4.71 21.21 12.36
CA GLU A 415 6.15 21.47 12.26
C GLU A 415 6.93 20.86 13.44
N GLU A 416 6.34 20.87 14.64
CA GLU A 416 6.96 20.30 15.85
C GLU A 416 7.17 18.77 15.69
N ALA A 417 6.12 18.05 15.28
CA ALA A 417 6.23 16.61 15.02
C ALA A 417 7.19 16.32 13.85
N THR A 418 7.24 17.19 12.85
CA THR A 418 8.18 17.05 11.72
C THR A 418 9.62 17.19 12.21
N ALA A 419 9.94 18.24 12.97
CA ALA A 419 11.28 18.48 13.52
C ALA A 419 11.73 17.40 14.53
N ALA A 420 10.76 16.78 15.23
CA ALA A 420 11.03 15.65 16.13
C ALA A 420 11.26 14.32 15.39
N SER A 421 10.83 14.22 14.14
CA SER A 421 10.90 12.95 13.36
C SER A 421 11.96 12.97 12.26
N ILE A 422 12.37 14.13 11.76
CA ILE A 422 13.41 14.27 10.74
C ILE A 422 14.50 15.19 11.31
N ASP A 423 15.70 14.67 11.45
CA ASP A 423 16.83 15.45 11.97
C ASP A 423 17.42 16.42 10.91
N LYS A 424 18.36 17.26 11.36
CA LYS A 424 19.00 18.28 10.51
C LYS A 424 19.82 17.68 9.36
N GLU A 425 20.22 16.43 9.46
CA GLU A 425 20.97 15.69 8.44
C GLU A 425 20.03 14.99 7.45
N GLY A 426 18.71 15.01 7.68
CA GLY A 426 17.67 14.39 6.87
C GLY A 426 17.43 12.91 7.16
N TRP A 427 17.84 12.42 8.34
CA TRP A 427 17.48 11.10 8.81
C TRP A 427 16.09 11.12 9.44
N PHE A 428 15.25 10.18 9.00
CA PHE A 428 13.96 9.93 9.62
C PHE A 428 14.11 8.96 10.78
N HIS A 429 13.64 9.37 11.94
CA HIS A 429 13.55 8.60 13.17
C HIS A 429 12.27 7.77 13.17
N THR A 430 12.41 6.46 12.98
CA THR A 430 11.23 5.58 12.81
C THR A 430 10.48 5.33 14.11
N GLY A 431 11.14 5.48 15.25
CA GLY A 431 10.64 5.06 16.55
C GLY A 431 10.65 3.54 16.75
N ASP A 432 11.14 2.78 15.79
CA ASP A 432 11.31 1.33 15.87
C ASP A 432 12.73 1.00 16.29
N LEU A 433 12.92 -0.02 17.11
CA LEU A 433 14.21 -0.50 17.59
C LEU A 433 14.62 -1.76 16.83
N GLY A 434 15.90 -1.88 16.53
CA GLY A 434 16.39 -3.02 15.80
C GLY A 434 17.90 -3.21 15.92
N THR A 435 18.38 -4.30 15.31
CA THR A 435 19.79 -4.61 15.10
C THR A 435 20.05 -4.81 13.61
N MET A 436 21.31 -4.77 13.19
CA MET A 436 21.72 -5.00 11.81
C MET A 436 22.93 -5.94 11.80
N ASP A 437 22.86 -7.04 11.05
CA ASP A 437 23.98 -7.96 10.90
C ASP A 437 25.09 -7.40 9.99
N ALA A 438 26.21 -8.13 9.91
CA ALA A 438 27.36 -7.75 9.09
C ALA A 438 27.05 -7.68 7.58
N ASN A 439 25.96 -8.32 7.14
CA ASN A 439 25.51 -8.33 5.74
C ASN A 439 24.48 -7.23 5.44
N GLY A 440 24.10 -6.42 6.44
CA GLY A 440 23.14 -5.32 6.32
C GLY A 440 21.68 -5.75 6.48
N ASN A 441 21.39 -6.99 6.91
CA ASN A 441 20.03 -7.40 7.23
C ASN A 441 19.57 -6.76 8.54
N VAL A 442 18.38 -6.16 8.52
CA VAL A 442 17.78 -5.46 9.67
C VAL A 442 16.82 -6.41 10.40
N PHE A 443 16.93 -6.45 11.72
CA PHE A 443 16.08 -7.25 12.61
C PHE A 443 15.33 -6.32 13.54
N ILE A 444 14.00 -6.25 13.42
CA ILE A 444 13.16 -5.42 14.28
C ILE A 444 13.03 -6.08 15.65
N LYS A 445 13.16 -5.30 16.73
CA LYS A 445 13.06 -5.76 18.12
C LYS A 445 11.81 -5.25 18.84
N GLY A 446 11.24 -4.15 18.39
CA GLY A 446 10.04 -3.56 18.97
C GLY A 446 9.97 -2.06 18.76
N ARG A 447 9.04 -1.39 19.44
CA ARG A 447 8.92 0.07 19.39
C ARG A 447 9.51 0.72 20.63
N SER A 448 10.22 1.83 20.44
CA SER A 448 10.86 2.58 21.54
C SER A 448 9.84 3.03 22.61
N LYS A 449 8.62 3.40 22.19
CA LYS A 449 7.53 3.81 23.10
C LYS A 449 6.92 2.67 23.91
N ASN A 450 7.08 1.43 23.46
CA ASN A 450 6.55 0.24 24.11
C ASN A 450 7.60 -0.46 24.99
N MET A 451 8.88 -0.07 24.88
CA MET A 451 9.97 -0.63 25.65
C MET A 451 9.75 -0.38 27.15
N LEU A 452 9.79 -1.44 27.94
CA LEU A 452 9.71 -1.40 29.41
C LEU A 452 11.10 -1.57 29.99
N LEU A 453 11.43 -0.79 31.02
CA LEU A 453 12.67 -0.97 31.77
C LEU A 453 12.42 -1.97 32.90
N GLY A 454 13.07 -3.12 32.84
CA GLY A 454 13.02 -4.11 33.92
C GLY A 454 13.67 -3.60 35.20
N SER A 455 13.29 -4.16 36.33
CA SER A 455 13.83 -3.78 37.66
C SER A 455 15.34 -3.96 37.80
N ASN A 456 15.95 -4.74 36.93
CA ASN A 456 17.40 -4.98 36.81
C ASN A 456 18.11 -4.07 35.76
N GLY A 457 17.37 -3.09 35.18
CA GLY A 457 17.92 -2.20 34.16
C GLY A 457 17.98 -2.80 32.75
N GLN A 458 17.42 -3.98 32.52
CA GLN A 458 17.30 -4.57 31.19
C GLN A 458 16.09 -4.01 30.44
N ASN A 459 16.29 -3.75 29.14
CA ASN A 459 15.19 -3.40 28.24
C ASN A 459 14.33 -4.65 27.99
N ILE A 460 13.03 -4.51 28.21
CA ILE A 460 12.03 -5.54 27.93
C ILE A 460 11.20 -5.02 26.75
N TYR A 461 11.11 -5.82 25.72
CA TYR A 461 10.28 -5.54 24.54
C TYR A 461 9.01 -6.37 24.65
N PRO A 462 7.83 -5.74 24.90
CA PRO A 462 6.57 -6.47 25.07
C PRO A 462 6.24 -7.37 23.89
N GLU A 463 6.60 -6.95 22.68
CA GLU A 463 6.38 -7.71 21.46
C GLU A 463 7.12 -9.06 21.48
N GLU A 464 8.34 -9.13 22.03
CA GLU A 464 9.08 -10.40 22.18
C GLU A 464 8.41 -11.33 23.21
N ILE A 465 7.77 -10.76 24.25
CA ILE A 465 7.05 -11.53 25.26
C ILE A 465 5.70 -12.01 24.73
N GLU A 466 5.00 -11.18 23.97
CA GLU A 466 3.73 -11.53 23.36
C GLU A 466 3.89 -12.69 22.36
N ASP A 467 4.95 -12.70 21.56
CA ASP A 467 5.30 -13.81 20.67
C ASP A 467 5.54 -15.10 21.44
N LEU A 468 6.25 -15.04 22.57
CA LEU A 468 6.47 -16.20 23.44
C LEU A 468 5.18 -16.67 24.12
N SER A 469 4.27 -15.78 24.50
CA SER A 469 3.00 -16.13 25.15
C SER A 469 2.02 -16.79 24.16
N LEU A 470 2.05 -16.43 22.89
CA LEU A 470 1.24 -17.04 21.83
C LEU A 470 1.68 -18.48 21.50
N ILE A 471 2.91 -18.86 21.82
CA ILE A 471 3.41 -20.24 21.67
C ILE A 471 2.77 -21.18 22.72
N HIS A 472 2.35 -20.66 23.88
CA HIS A 472 1.80 -21.44 24.98
C HIS A 472 0.27 -21.46 25.07
N ILE A 473 -0.42 -20.69 24.26
CA ILE A 473 -1.89 -20.65 24.15
C ILE A 473 -2.37 -21.43 22.93
#